data_5cb6fbaa2ffdded71f6545f9bd81d10b
#
_entry.id   5cb6fbaa2ffdded71f6545f9bd81d10b
#
_cell.length_a   1.000
_cell.length_b   1.000
_cell.length_c   1.000
_cell.angle_alpha   90.00
_cell.angle_beta   90.00
_cell.angle_gamma   90.00
#
_symmetry.space_group_name_H-M   'P 1'
#
loop_
_entity.id
_entity.type
_entity.pdbx_description
1 polymer ?
#
loop_
_entity_poly.entity_id
_entity_poly.type
_entity_poly.pdbx_seq_one_letter_code
_entity_poly.pdbx_strand_id
1 'polypeptide(L)'
;VLTFFGEYRGSFYNTGFWWVNFLMSAKNISLRARNLNAEPIKVNDKTGNPIMIGLVLVWRLKRDEIYRSVFDIDATADNSGIVTQGSRMKMLENFVSVQSDAALRQVAGCYAYDDNTADGDTVTLRSSSEEISDLLEERLSERLAIAGIEVVEARINYLAYAPEIAAVMLRRQQADAIISARE
;
A
#
# COMPACT_ATOMS: atom_id res chain seq x y z
N VAL A 1 -9.72 -19.86 -10.20
CA VAL A 1 -9.22 -19.69 -11.56
C VAL A 1 -8.92 -21.06 -12.15
N LEU A 2 -9.45 -21.34 -13.35
CA LEU A 2 -9.22 -22.58 -14.08
C LEU A 2 -8.23 -22.34 -15.20
N THR A 3 -7.24 -23.22 -15.30
CA THR A 3 -6.22 -23.18 -16.35
C THR A 3 -6.16 -24.53 -17.07
N PHE A 4 -5.93 -24.51 -18.38
CA PHE A 4 -5.74 -25.68 -19.22
C PHE A 4 -4.39 -25.59 -19.91
N PHE A 5 -3.45 -26.47 -19.58
CA PHE A 5 -2.06 -26.43 -20.03
C PHE A 5 -1.40 -25.04 -19.86
N GLY A 6 -1.71 -24.34 -18.74
CA GLY A 6 -1.17 -23.02 -18.47
C GLY A 6 -2.02 -21.85 -19.01
N GLU A 7 -2.93 -22.10 -19.94
CA GLU A 7 -3.80 -21.07 -20.52
C GLU A 7 -5.02 -20.82 -19.63
N TYR A 8 -5.40 -19.54 -19.44
CA TYR A 8 -6.61 -19.17 -18.71
C TYR A 8 -7.87 -19.59 -19.46
N ARG A 9 -8.77 -20.32 -18.79
CA ARG A 9 -10.05 -20.77 -19.35
C ARG A 9 -11.27 -20.17 -18.65
N GLY A 10 -11.06 -19.56 -17.50
CA GLY A 10 -12.14 -18.90 -16.79
C GLY A 10 -11.97 -18.90 -15.28
N SER A 11 -12.83 -18.14 -14.62
CA SER A 11 -12.92 -18.07 -13.17
C SER A 11 -14.26 -18.61 -12.72
N PHE A 12 -14.24 -19.49 -11.73
CA PHE A 12 -15.43 -20.15 -11.21
C PHE A 12 -15.72 -19.63 -9.80
N TYR A 13 -16.93 -19.11 -9.59
CA TYR A 13 -17.34 -18.43 -8.35
C TYR A 13 -18.51 -19.14 -7.65
N ASN A 14 -19.14 -20.11 -8.32
CA ASN A 14 -20.32 -20.76 -7.78
C ASN A 14 -19.96 -21.77 -6.70
N THR A 15 -20.82 -21.89 -5.68
CA THR A 15 -20.72 -22.91 -4.63
C THR A 15 -21.41 -24.19 -5.07
N GLY A 16 -20.98 -25.33 -4.54
CA GLY A 16 -21.55 -26.64 -4.83
C GLY A 16 -20.58 -27.62 -5.50
N PHE A 17 -21.13 -28.76 -5.94
CA PHE A 17 -20.35 -29.76 -6.67
C PHE A 17 -20.48 -29.52 -8.17
N TRP A 18 -19.33 -29.41 -8.84
CA TRP A 18 -19.26 -29.17 -10.26
C TRP A 18 -18.31 -30.15 -10.90
N TRP A 19 -18.68 -30.63 -12.07
CA TRP A 19 -17.80 -31.46 -12.88
C TRP A 19 -16.91 -30.57 -13.75
N VAL A 20 -15.60 -30.71 -13.58
CA VAL A 20 -14.60 -29.99 -14.37
C VAL A 20 -13.75 -31.03 -15.09
N ASN A 21 -13.33 -30.73 -16.32
CA ASN A 21 -12.42 -31.59 -17.05
C ASN A 21 -11.15 -31.87 -16.22
N PHE A 22 -10.77 -33.14 -16.08
CA PHE A 22 -9.65 -33.57 -15.24
C PHE A 22 -8.29 -33.03 -15.70
N LEU A 23 -8.18 -32.58 -16.96
CA LEU A 23 -6.98 -31.94 -17.50
C LEU A 23 -6.85 -30.45 -17.08
N MET A 24 -7.88 -29.89 -16.47
CA MET A 24 -7.83 -28.52 -15.97
C MET A 24 -7.20 -28.46 -14.60
N SER A 25 -6.31 -27.49 -14.40
CA SER A 25 -5.73 -27.16 -13.11
C SER A 25 -6.55 -26.04 -12.45
N ALA A 26 -6.98 -26.25 -11.20
CA ALA A 26 -7.70 -25.25 -10.42
C ALA A 26 -6.75 -24.53 -9.47
N LYS A 27 -6.70 -23.19 -9.57
CA LYS A 27 -5.95 -22.32 -8.68
C LYS A 27 -6.92 -21.57 -7.77
N ASN A 28 -6.91 -21.88 -6.48
CA ASN A 28 -7.77 -21.24 -5.49
C ASN A 28 -7.17 -19.92 -5.01
N ILE A 29 -8.01 -18.87 -4.98
CA ILE A 29 -7.63 -17.54 -4.54
C ILE A 29 -8.74 -16.97 -3.66
N SER A 30 -8.39 -16.25 -2.60
CA SER A 30 -9.34 -15.57 -1.72
C SER A 30 -9.70 -14.20 -2.28
N LEU A 31 -11.01 -13.91 -2.36
CA LEU A 31 -11.54 -12.58 -2.72
C LEU A 31 -11.86 -11.70 -1.50
N ARG A 32 -11.57 -12.21 -0.30
CA ARG A 32 -11.85 -11.47 0.93
C ARG A 32 -10.91 -10.27 1.03
N ALA A 33 -11.44 -9.15 1.53
CA ALA A 33 -10.61 -8.01 1.89
C ALA A 33 -9.57 -8.39 2.95
N ARG A 34 -8.39 -7.81 2.82
CA ARG A 34 -7.25 -8.01 3.72
C ARG A 34 -6.70 -6.68 4.15
N ASN A 35 -6.21 -6.64 5.38
CA ASN A 35 -5.51 -5.50 5.91
C ASN A 35 -4.00 -5.76 5.83
N LEU A 36 -3.29 -4.77 5.29
CA LEU A 36 -1.84 -4.66 5.40
C LEU A 36 -1.55 -3.52 6.38
N ASN A 37 -0.84 -3.82 7.44
CA ASN A 37 -0.26 -2.82 8.33
C ASN A 37 1.24 -2.76 8.02
N ALA A 38 1.62 -1.78 7.20
CA ALA A 38 3.02 -1.61 6.81
C ALA A 38 3.83 -1.04 7.99
N GLU A 39 5.01 -1.60 8.22
CA GLU A 39 5.94 -1.06 9.20
C GLU A 39 6.37 0.36 8.78
N PRO A 40 6.53 1.30 9.74
CA PRO A 40 6.97 2.65 9.41
C PRO A 40 8.33 2.64 8.72
N ILE A 41 8.39 3.30 7.57
CA ILE A 41 9.62 3.46 6.79
C ILE A 41 10.22 4.84 7.00
N LYS A 42 11.56 4.92 6.98
CA LYS A 42 12.29 6.18 7.02
C LYS A 42 12.39 6.76 5.62
N VAL A 43 11.89 7.99 5.45
CA VAL A 43 11.91 8.74 4.19
C VAL A 43 12.26 10.19 4.46
N ASN A 44 12.66 10.93 3.43
CA ASN A 44 12.84 12.37 3.54
C ASN A 44 11.58 13.07 3.02
N ASP A 45 11.15 14.10 3.71
CA ASP A 45 10.09 15.00 3.26
C ASP A 45 10.59 15.93 2.14
N LYS A 46 9.70 16.80 1.62
CA LYS A 46 10.03 17.79 0.58
C LYS A 46 11.18 18.73 0.99
N THR A 47 11.33 18.99 2.27
CA THR A 47 12.37 19.88 2.81
C THR A 47 13.67 19.15 3.14
N GLY A 48 13.71 17.83 2.96
CA GLY A 48 14.88 16.99 3.22
C GLY A 48 14.97 16.50 4.67
N ASN A 49 13.97 16.73 5.50
CA ASN A 49 13.95 16.23 6.87
C ASN A 49 13.61 14.73 6.89
N PRO A 50 14.38 13.91 7.62
CA PRO A 50 14.06 12.50 7.76
C PRO A 50 12.84 12.32 8.67
N ILE A 51 11.82 11.65 8.13
CA ILE A 51 10.57 11.30 8.82
C ILE A 51 10.36 9.80 8.79
N MET A 52 9.60 9.31 9.76
CA MET A 52 9.07 7.95 9.80
C MET A 52 7.59 8.00 9.43
N ILE A 53 7.20 7.28 8.39
CA ILE A 53 5.82 7.22 7.91
C ILE A 53 5.37 5.78 7.76
N GLY A 54 4.17 5.47 8.25
CA GLY A 54 3.54 4.16 8.15
C GLY A 54 2.15 4.25 7.53
N LEU A 55 1.69 3.16 6.95
CA LEU A 55 0.44 3.05 6.22
C LEU A 55 -0.35 1.82 6.68
N VAL A 56 -1.66 1.99 6.80
CA VAL A 56 -2.63 0.88 6.82
C VAL A 56 -3.38 0.90 5.50
N LEU A 57 -3.41 -0.26 4.86
CA LEU A 57 -4.05 -0.46 3.57
C LEU A 57 -5.04 -1.62 3.65
N VAL A 58 -6.28 -1.36 3.26
CA VAL A 58 -7.30 -2.40 3.04
C VAL A 58 -7.39 -2.66 1.54
N TRP A 59 -7.18 -3.90 1.14
CA TRP A 59 -7.17 -4.28 -0.26
C TRP A 59 -7.90 -5.61 -0.50
N ARG A 60 -8.37 -5.82 -1.72
CA ARG A 60 -8.98 -7.07 -2.17
C ARG A 60 -8.69 -7.31 -3.65
N LEU A 61 -8.90 -8.54 -4.11
CA LEU A 61 -8.83 -8.86 -5.53
C LEU A 61 -10.15 -8.52 -6.22
N LYS A 62 -10.07 -7.87 -7.38
CA LYS A 62 -11.20 -7.63 -8.26
C LYS A 62 -11.68 -8.95 -8.85
N ARG A 63 -13.00 -9.19 -8.77
CA ARG A 63 -13.59 -10.43 -9.25
C ARG A 63 -13.34 -10.65 -10.75
N ASP A 64 -13.47 -9.59 -11.53
CA ASP A 64 -13.40 -9.66 -12.99
C ASP A 64 -11.96 -9.74 -13.51
N GLU A 65 -10.99 -9.31 -12.71
CA GLU A 65 -9.56 -9.25 -13.07
C GLU A 65 -8.69 -10.25 -12.29
N ILE A 66 -9.31 -11.22 -11.62
CA ILE A 66 -8.60 -12.19 -10.77
C ILE A 66 -7.51 -12.97 -11.51
N TYR A 67 -7.63 -13.14 -12.82
CA TYR A 67 -6.62 -13.82 -13.64
C TYR A 67 -5.29 -13.07 -13.63
N ARG A 68 -5.30 -11.74 -13.55
CA ARG A 68 -4.08 -10.93 -13.49
C ARG A 68 -3.22 -11.25 -12.28
N SER A 69 -3.84 -11.46 -11.12
CA SER A 69 -3.13 -11.86 -9.90
C SER A 69 -2.43 -13.22 -9.99
N VAL A 70 -2.76 -14.00 -11.03
CA VAL A 70 -2.21 -15.35 -11.25
C VAL A 70 -1.13 -15.37 -12.34
N PHE A 71 -1.26 -14.50 -13.35
CA PHE A 71 -0.44 -14.53 -14.56
C PHE A 71 0.50 -13.32 -14.67
N ASP A 72 0.07 -12.15 -14.21
CA ASP A 72 0.83 -10.91 -14.40
C ASP A 72 1.82 -10.66 -13.24
N ILE A 73 1.63 -11.34 -12.10
CA ILE A 73 2.61 -11.33 -11.01
C ILE A 73 3.40 -12.63 -11.09
N ASP A 74 4.68 -12.52 -11.35
CA ASP A 74 5.59 -13.65 -11.31
C ASP A 74 5.77 -14.08 -9.83
N ALA A 75 4.97 -15.05 -9.47
CA ALA A 75 5.12 -15.75 -8.20
C ALA A 75 6.34 -16.67 -8.37
N THR A 76 7.54 -16.15 -8.10
CA THR A 76 8.72 -17.00 -7.93
C THR A 76 8.40 -18.01 -6.85
N ALA A 77 8.04 -19.21 -7.30
CA ALA A 77 7.69 -20.31 -6.42
C ALA A 77 8.92 -20.58 -5.53
N ASP A 78 8.70 -20.65 -4.24
CA ASP A 78 9.64 -21.35 -3.37
C ASP A 78 9.93 -22.70 -4.03
N ASN A 79 11.19 -23.11 -4.03
CA ASN A 79 11.73 -24.31 -4.70
C ASN A 79 10.97 -25.64 -4.44
N SER A 80 9.85 -25.61 -3.74
CA SER A 80 9.01 -26.77 -3.41
C SER A 80 8.00 -27.18 -4.49
N GLY A 81 7.86 -26.40 -5.57
CA GLY A 81 6.99 -26.74 -6.71
C GLY A 81 5.47 -26.75 -6.43
N ILE A 82 5.04 -26.70 -5.18
CA ILE A 82 3.62 -26.73 -4.81
C ILE A 82 3.20 -25.36 -4.29
N VAL A 83 2.59 -24.55 -5.15
CA VAL A 83 2.03 -23.25 -4.76
C VAL A 83 0.67 -23.46 -4.11
N THR A 84 0.60 -23.42 -2.78
CA THR A 84 -0.65 -23.45 -2.03
C THR A 84 -1.39 -22.11 -2.12
N GLN A 85 -2.70 -22.10 -1.79
CA GLN A 85 -3.49 -20.86 -1.71
C GLN A 85 -2.86 -19.85 -0.73
N GLY A 86 -2.36 -20.31 0.42
CA GLY A 86 -1.73 -19.46 1.43
C GLY A 86 -0.43 -18.83 0.93
N SER A 87 0.42 -19.59 0.26
CA SER A 87 1.65 -19.12 -0.35
C SER A 87 1.39 -18.02 -1.38
N ARG A 88 0.41 -18.21 -2.25
CA ARG A 88 0.02 -17.22 -3.26
C ARG A 88 -0.49 -15.91 -2.66
N MET A 89 -1.36 -16.02 -1.65
CA MET A 89 -1.86 -14.83 -0.97
C MET A 89 -0.76 -14.07 -0.24
N LYS A 90 0.24 -14.75 0.31
CA LYS A 90 1.41 -14.13 0.92
C LYS A 90 2.30 -13.41 -0.10
N MET A 91 2.45 -13.96 -1.31
CA MET A 91 3.16 -13.28 -2.39
C MET A 91 2.46 -12.00 -2.83
N LEU A 92 1.12 -12.02 -2.96
CA LEU A 92 0.33 -10.84 -3.26
C LEU A 92 0.45 -9.79 -2.15
N GLU A 93 0.43 -10.20 -0.89
CA GLU A 93 0.61 -9.32 0.26
C GLU A 93 2.00 -8.66 0.25
N ASN A 94 3.04 -9.43 -0.07
CA ASN A 94 4.40 -8.89 -0.22
C ASN A 94 4.49 -7.90 -1.40
N PHE A 95 3.86 -8.22 -2.54
CA PHE A 95 3.76 -7.30 -3.67
C PHE A 95 3.08 -5.99 -3.28
N VAL A 96 1.94 -6.07 -2.59
CA VAL A 96 1.20 -4.91 -2.08
C VAL A 96 2.08 -4.09 -1.13
N SER A 97 2.80 -4.73 -0.21
CA SER A 97 3.71 -4.07 0.73
C SER A 97 4.81 -3.27 0.01
N VAL A 98 5.48 -3.88 -0.96
CA VAL A 98 6.55 -3.21 -1.73
C VAL A 98 6.00 -2.02 -2.53
N GLN A 99 4.82 -2.15 -3.14
CA GLN A 99 4.18 -1.04 -3.86
C GLN A 99 3.73 0.07 -2.92
N SER A 100 3.28 -0.28 -1.72
CA SER A 100 2.89 0.67 -0.67
C SER A 100 4.08 1.50 -0.21
N ASP A 101 5.22 0.87 0.06
CA ASP A 101 6.47 1.56 0.43
C ASP A 101 6.93 2.54 -0.66
N ALA A 102 6.81 2.13 -1.93
CA ALA A 102 7.18 2.98 -3.07
C ALA A 102 6.24 4.19 -3.20
N ALA A 103 4.94 4.00 -3.00
CA ALA A 103 3.95 5.09 -3.03
C ALA A 103 4.17 6.06 -1.86
N LEU A 104 4.40 5.55 -0.64
CA LEU A 104 4.70 6.37 0.54
C LEU A 104 5.93 7.25 0.32
N ARG A 105 7.03 6.69 -0.21
CA ARG A 105 8.25 7.45 -0.52
C ARG A 105 7.99 8.56 -1.52
N GLN A 106 7.20 8.30 -2.54
CA GLN A 106 6.86 9.27 -3.56
C GLN A 106 6.02 10.41 -2.98
N VAL A 107 4.98 10.10 -2.22
CA VAL A 107 4.10 11.10 -1.62
C VAL A 107 4.83 11.90 -0.55
N ALA A 108 5.58 11.25 0.34
CA ALA A 108 6.38 11.94 1.36
C ALA A 108 7.38 12.96 0.76
N GLY A 109 8.01 12.62 -0.37
CA GLY A 109 8.93 13.52 -1.07
C GLY A 109 8.25 14.74 -1.72
N CYS A 110 6.94 14.71 -1.94
CA CYS A 110 6.19 15.83 -2.52
C CYS A 110 5.72 16.87 -1.50
N TYR A 111 5.55 16.48 -0.24
CA TYR A 111 4.97 17.32 0.82
C TYR A 111 5.94 17.51 1.98
N ALA A 112 5.93 18.70 2.59
CA ALA A 112 6.65 18.94 3.83
C ALA A 112 5.91 18.25 5.00
N TYR A 113 6.65 17.84 6.02
CA TYR A 113 6.07 17.27 7.23
C TYR A 113 5.17 18.28 7.94
N ASP A 114 5.69 19.48 8.14
CA ASP A 114 5.03 20.60 8.80
C ASP A 114 5.48 21.90 8.11
N ASP A 115 4.60 22.87 7.99
CA ASP A 115 4.95 24.19 7.46
C ASP A 115 4.83 25.22 8.60
N ASN A 116 5.96 25.83 8.96
CA ASN A 116 6.02 26.86 10.00
C ASN A 116 5.75 28.27 9.42
N THR A 117 5.37 28.37 8.14
CA THR A 117 4.98 29.65 7.57
C THR A 117 3.57 30.00 8.02
N ALA A 118 3.39 31.25 8.45
CA ALA A 118 2.10 31.77 8.98
C ALA A 118 0.95 31.79 7.94
N ASP A 119 1.23 31.47 6.69
CA ASP A 119 0.24 31.27 5.63
C ASP A 119 -0.32 29.83 5.75
N GLY A 120 -1.41 29.70 6.48
CA GLY A 120 -2.08 28.43 6.77
C GLY A 120 -2.72 27.71 5.59
N ASP A 121 -2.29 27.97 4.35
CA ASP A 121 -2.88 27.45 3.09
C ASP A 121 -1.99 26.39 2.42
N THR A 122 -0.89 25.99 3.04
CA THR A 122 -0.02 24.96 2.47
C THR A 122 -0.40 23.56 2.93
N VAL A 123 -0.60 22.65 1.95
CA VAL A 123 -0.86 21.23 2.20
C VAL A 123 0.41 20.59 2.78
N THR A 124 0.33 20.09 4.02
CA THR A 124 1.42 19.37 4.69
C THR A 124 0.99 17.96 5.09
N LEU A 125 1.96 17.07 5.29
CA LEU A 125 1.69 15.69 5.71
C LEU A 125 0.91 15.64 7.04
N ARG A 126 1.10 16.63 7.89
CA ARG A 126 0.48 16.69 9.22
C ARG A 126 -0.90 17.35 9.21
N SER A 127 -1.09 18.45 8.49
CA SER A 127 -2.33 19.23 8.49
C SER A 127 -3.40 18.66 7.57
N SER A 128 -2.99 18.07 6.43
CA SER A 128 -3.88 17.62 5.35
C SER A 128 -3.90 16.10 5.23
N SER A 129 -4.02 15.40 6.34
CA SER A 129 -3.96 13.93 6.41
C SER A 129 -5.01 13.24 5.52
N GLU A 130 -6.21 13.81 5.36
CA GLU A 130 -7.26 13.25 4.50
C GLU A 130 -6.91 13.38 3.03
N GLU A 131 -6.54 14.56 2.57
CA GLU A 131 -6.17 14.81 1.16
C GLU A 131 -4.96 13.94 0.73
N ILE A 132 -4.01 13.77 1.65
CA ILE A 132 -2.84 12.92 1.41
C ILE A 132 -3.23 11.43 1.37
N SER A 133 -4.18 11.02 2.21
CA SER A 133 -4.71 9.66 2.18
C SER A 133 -5.45 9.35 0.89
N ASP A 134 -6.25 10.28 0.39
CA ASP A 134 -6.95 10.15 -0.89
C ASP A 134 -5.96 10.07 -2.07
N LEU A 135 -4.91 10.90 -2.06
CA LEU A 135 -3.84 10.84 -3.04
C LEU A 135 -3.08 9.51 -2.99
N LEU A 136 -2.80 8.99 -1.80
CA LEU A 136 -2.17 7.68 -1.63
C LEU A 136 -3.06 6.56 -2.17
N GLU A 137 -4.37 6.62 -1.91
CA GLU A 137 -5.34 5.66 -2.40
C GLU A 137 -5.38 5.65 -3.94
N GLU A 138 -5.41 6.83 -4.57
CA GLU A 138 -5.36 6.97 -6.03
C GLU A 138 -4.07 6.37 -6.60
N ARG A 139 -2.91 6.75 -6.06
CA ARG A 139 -1.60 6.25 -6.52
C ARG A 139 -1.43 4.75 -6.32
N LEU A 140 -1.92 4.23 -5.20
CA LEU A 140 -1.90 2.78 -4.93
C LEU A 140 -2.85 2.04 -5.86
N SER A 141 -4.04 2.58 -6.10
CA SER A 141 -5.01 1.98 -7.03
C SER A 141 -4.45 1.85 -8.44
N GLU A 142 -3.76 2.87 -8.95
CA GLU A 142 -3.09 2.82 -10.26
C GLU A 142 -2.02 1.72 -10.32
N ARG A 143 -1.16 1.64 -9.29
CA ARG A 143 -0.05 0.68 -9.23
C ARG A 143 -0.53 -0.75 -9.06
N LEU A 144 -1.55 -0.96 -8.23
CA LEU A 144 -2.05 -2.29 -7.88
C LEU A 144 -3.06 -2.82 -8.91
N ALA A 145 -3.60 -1.97 -9.79
CA ALA A 145 -4.49 -2.37 -10.89
C ALA A 145 -3.84 -3.41 -11.83
N ILE A 146 -2.52 -3.34 -12.03
CA ILE A 146 -1.77 -4.30 -12.86
C ILE A 146 -1.98 -5.74 -12.36
N ALA A 147 -2.07 -5.90 -11.05
CA ALA A 147 -2.27 -7.18 -10.38
C ALA A 147 -3.75 -7.58 -10.22
N GLY A 148 -4.70 -6.79 -10.71
CA GLY A 148 -6.12 -6.99 -10.46
C GLY A 148 -6.50 -6.77 -8.99
N ILE A 149 -5.73 -5.94 -8.27
CA ILE A 149 -5.98 -5.59 -6.87
C ILE A 149 -6.72 -4.27 -6.82
N GLU A 150 -7.75 -4.21 -5.97
CA GLU A 150 -8.52 -3.02 -5.65
C GLU A 150 -8.14 -2.53 -4.26
N VAL A 151 -7.81 -1.27 -4.15
CA VAL A 151 -7.64 -0.57 -2.88
C VAL A 151 -9.03 -0.17 -2.38
N VAL A 152 -9.34 -0.56 -1.15
CA VAL A 152 -10.61 -0.21 -0.49
C VAL A 152 -10.43 1.02 0.36
N GLU A 153 -9.28 1.12 1.03
CA GLU A 153 -8.93 2.24 1.91
C GLU A 153 -7.42 2.27 2.11
N ALA A 154 -6.83 3.46 2.07
CA ALA A 154 -5.42 3.69 2.39
C ALA A 154 -5.29 4.88 3.35
N ARG A 155 -4.70 4.66 4.53
CA ARG A 155 -4.52 5.72 5.53
C ARG A 155 -3.14 5.69 6.14
N ILE A 156 -2.60 6.88 6.40
CA ILE A 156 -1.38 7.02 7.19
C ILE A 156 -1.73 6.73 8.64
N ASN A 157 -1.08 5.73 9.23
CA ASN A 157 -1.27 5.35 10.63
C ASN A 157 -0.14 5.81 11.55
N TYR A 158 1.00 6.16 10.98
CA TYR A 158 2.16 6.64 11.72
C TYR A 158 2.86 7.76 10.95
N LEU A 159 3.13 8.87 11.63
CA LEU A 159 3.85 10.01 11.08
C LEU A 159 4.61 10.70 12.21
N ALA A 160 5.94 10.68 12.14
CA ALA A 160 6.81 11.33 13.12
C ALA A 160 8.14 11.71 12.51
N TYR A 161 8.84 12.67 13.11
CA TYR A 161 10.25 12.89 12.78
C TYR A 161 11.09 11.68 13.15
N ALA A 162 12.10 11.40 12.34
CA ALA A 162 13.05 10.35 12.68
C ALA A 162 13.75 10.66 14.02
N PRO A 163 14.07 9.65 14.83
CA PRO A 163 14.62 9.84 16.18
C PRO A 163 15.86 10.73 16.23
N GLU A 164 16.65 10.73 15.17
CA GLU A 164 17.90 11.49 15.08
C GLU A 164 17.69 13.01 15.09
N ILE A 165 16.56 13.49 14.56
CA ILE A 165 16.27 14.93 14.46
C ILE A 165 15.11 15.36 15.36
N ALA A 166 14.37 14.43 15.96
CA ALA A 166 13.18 14.73 16.73
C ALA A 166 13.44 15.76 17.86
N ALA A 167 14.55 15.62 18.59
CA ALA A 167 14.92 16.55 19.66
C ALA A 167 15.25 17.97 19.15
N VAL A 168 15.88 18.09 17.98
CA VAL A 168 16.24 19.37 17.37
C VAL A 168 14.99 20.06 16.84
N MET A 169 14.11 19.33 16.17
CA MET A 169 12.85 19.86 15.63
C MET A 169 11.89 20.29 16.73
N LEU A 170 11.83 19.57 17.85
CA LEU A 170 11.04 19.99 19.02
C LEU A 170 11.53 21.34 19.58
N ARG A 171 12.84 21.53 19.69
CA ARG A 171 13.41 22.83 20.15
C ARG A 171 13.09 23.95 19.18
N ARG A 172 13.13 23.70 17.87
CA ARG A 172 12.76 24.68 16.86
C ARG A 172 11.29 25.08 17.00
N GLN A 173 10.39 24.12 17.10
CA GLN A 173 8.96 24.37 17.29
C GLN A 173 8.68 25.18 18.58
N GLN A 174 9.41 24.88 19.67
CA GLN A 174 9.30 25.67 20.90
C GLN A 174 9.78 27.11 20.72
N ALA A 175 10.87 27.33 19.97
CA ALA A 175 11.37 28.68 19.71
C ALA A 175 10.39 29.47 18.84
N ASP A 176 9.85 28.86 17.79
CA ASP A 176 8.87 29.48 16.89
C ASP A 176 7.58 29.84 17.64
N ALA A 177 7.09 28.96 18.55
CA ALA A 177 5.94 29.24 19.40
C ALA A 177 6.16 30.40 20.38
N ILE A 178 7.38 30.58 20.91
CA ILE A 178 7.73 31.71 21.78
C ILE A 178 7.75 33.01 21.01
N ILE A 179 8.21 33.00 19.76
CA ILE A 179 8.24 34.19 18.90
C ILE A 179 6.81 34.61 18.56
N SER A 180 5.97 33.67 18.10
CA SER A 180 4.56 33.94 17.78
C SER A 180 3.72 34.41 18.97
N ALA A 181 4.10 34.04 20.20
CA ALA A 181 3.39 34.50 21.41
C ALA A 181 3.81 35.91 21.84
N ARG A 182 4.84 36.50 21.22
CA ARG A 182 5.33 37.86 21.54
C ARG A 182 4.91 38.93 20.53
N GLU A 183 4.40 38.51 19.39
CA GLU A 183 3.72 39.37 18.41
C GLU A 183 2.24 39.53 18.72
#